data_fa9db8c243ab51cc77bc4be1397f41a6
#
_entry.id   fa9db8c243ab51cc77bc4be1397f41a6
#
_cell.length_a   1.000
_cell.length_b   1.000
_cell.length_c   1.000
_cell.angle_alpha   90.00
_cell.angle_beta   90.00
_cell.angle_gamma   90.00
#
_symmetry.space_group_name_H-M   'P 1'
#
loop_
_entity.id
_entity.type
_entity.pdbx_description
1 polymer ?
#
loop_
_entity_poly.entity_id
_entity_poly.type
_entity_poly.pdbx_seq_one_letter_code
_entity_poly.pdbx_strand_id
1 'polypeptide(L)'
;KKGILTIHFLKSFYNRTYITGKGNMSATIIDGKEVAAQVRAEVAEKVSALKAKGITPCLAVILVGENPASVSYVTGKQKALAEVGMADRSVHLPETTTEEELLHLIGELNADSSVHGILVQLPLPKHIDEEKVLLAIDPSKDVDGFHPVNVGNLVIGKKAYLPCTPHGIIVLLEKAGIQTSGKHAVVIGRSNIVGKPVSLLLARKETNCTVTLCHTGTKNI
;
A
#
# COMPACT_ATOMS: atom_id res chain seq x y z
N LYS A 1 -29.92 -5.60 -13.75
CA LYS A 1 -28.84 -6.60 -13.76
C LYS A 1 -27.81 -6.14 -12.73
N LYS A 2 -27.62 -6.91 -11.63
CA LYS A 2 -26.60 -6.63 -10.61
C LYS A 2 -25.23 -6.90 -11.24
N GLY A 3 -24.42 -5.87 -11.48
CA GLY A 3 -23.07 -6.03 -12.01
C GLY A 3 -22.15 -6.62 -10.94
N ILE A 4 -21.44 -7.68 -11.27
CA ILE A 4 -20.37 -8.25 -10.42
C ILE A 4 -19.07 -7.55 -10.79
N LEU A 5 -18.42 -6.92 -9.81
CA LEU A 5 -17.08 -6.37 -9.96
C LEU A 5 -16.09 -7.45 -9.55
N THR A 6 -15.35 -8.00 -10.51
CA THR A 6 -14.30 -8.98 -10.23
C THR A 6 -12.96 -8.28 -10.33
N ILE A 7 -12.23 -8.24 -9.22
CA ILE A 7 -10.89 -7.64 -9.16
C ILE A 7 -9.88 -8.79 -9.15
N HIS A 8 -9.15 -8.95 -10.26
CA HIS A 8 -8.07 -9.93 -10.38
C HIS A 8 -6.73 -9.28 -10.10
N PHE A 9 -6.04 -9.74 -9.06
CA PHE A 9 -4.62 -9.43 -8.85
C PHE A 9 -3.76 -10.52 -9.48
N LEU A 10 -3.34 -10.30 -10.71
CA LEU A 10 -2.33 -11.15 -11.34
C LEU A 10 -0.93 -10.65 -10.91
N LYS A 11 -0.22 -11.48 -10.13
CA LYS A 11 1.23 -11.40 -10.03
C LYS A 11 1.81 -11.82 -11.39
N SER A 12 1.78 -10.95 -12.37
CA SER A 12 2.61 -11.11 -13.57
C SER A 12 2.69 -9.80 -14.33
N PHE A 13 3.87 -9.30 -14.45
CA PHE A 13 4.27 -8.29 -15.38
C PHE A 13 4.16 -8.84 -16.82
N TYR A 14 3.60 -8.03 -17.74
CA TYR A 14 3.65 -8.23 -19.18
C TYR A 14 3.05 -9.53 -19.75
N ASN A 15 1.72 -9.54 -19.88
CA ASN A 15 1.12 -10.10 -21.10
C ASN A 15 -0.29 -9.52 -21.28
N ARG A 16 -0.49 -8.81 -22.38
CA ARG A 16 -1.82 -8.41 -22.86
C ARG A 16 -2.59 -9.69 -23.21
N THR A 17 -3.38 -10.20 -22.29
CA THR A 17 -4.32 -11.27 -22.60
C THR A 17 -5.66 -10.62 -22.89
N TYR A 18 -5.98 -10.50 -24.17
CA TYR A 18 -7.32 -10.13 -24.63
C TYR A 18 -8.25 -11.32 -24.42
N ILE A 19 -9.26 -11.18 -23.58
CA ILE A 19 -10.36 -12.14 -23.53
C ILE A 19 -11.30 -11.76 -24.68
N THR A 20 -11.19 -12.47 -25.82
CA THR A 20 -12.12 -12.33 -26.94
C THR A 20 -13.36 -13.18 -26.70
N GLY A 21 -14.34 -12.64 -25.97
CA GLY A 21 -15.71 -13.12 -26.03
C GLY A 21 -16.42 -12.47 -27.21
N LYS A 22 -17.13 -13.24 -28.04
CA LYS A 22 -17.97 -12.75 -29.14
C LYS A 22 -19.07 -11.84 -28.60
N GLY A 23 -18.84 -10.56 -28.65
CA GLY A 23 -19.73 -9.45 -28.30
C GLY A 23 -18.90 -8.20 -28.19
N ASN A 24 -19.27 -7.10 -28.86
CA ASN A 24 -18.56 -5.82 -28.86
C ASN A 24 -18.57 -5.17 -27.46
N MET A 25 -17.84 -5.75 -26.50
CA MET A 25 -17.54 -5.14 -25.21
C MET A 25 -16.04 -4.90 -25.13
N SER A 26 -15.61 -3.71 -25.56
CA SER A 26 -14.26 -3.25 -25.28
C SER A 26 -14.10 -2.98 -23.78
N ALA A 27 -13.11 -3.63 -23.14
CA ALA A 27 -12.76 -3.31 -21.76
C ALA A 27 -12.20 -1.89 -21.67
N THR A 28 -12.62 -1.13 -20.67
CA THR A 28 -11.99 0.15 -20.35
C THR A 28 -10.71 -0.12 -19.58
N ILE A 29 -9.59 0.44 -20.07
CA ILE A 29 -8.29 0.33 -19.41
C ILE A 29 -8.18 1.46 -18.38
N ILE A 30 -7.88 1.11 -17.14
CA ILE A 30 -7.49 2.08 -16.12
C ILE A 30 -5.97 2.25 -16.22
N ASP A 31 -5.51 3.42 -16.69
CA ASP A 31 -4.08 3.71 -16.77
C ASP A 31 -3.51 4.09 -15.40
N GLY A 32 -2.90 3.10 -14.73
CA GLY A 32 -2.28 3.30 -13.43
C GLY A 32 -1.11 4.30 -13.42
N LYS A 33 -0.43 4.52 -14.56
CA LYS A 33 0.65 5.51 -14.64
C LYS A 33 0.09 6.93 -14.63
N GLU A 34 -0.99 7.16 -15.39
CA GLU A 34 -1.68 8.44 -15.41
C GLU A 34 -2.25 8.78 -14.04
N VAL A 35 -2.96 7.84 -13.41
CA VAL A 35 -3.50 8.03 -12.05
C VAL A 35 -2.37 8.31 -11.04
N ALA A 36 -1.26 7.57 -11.11
CA ALA A 36 -0.13 7.80 -10.22
C ALA A 36 0.50 9.18 -10.43
N ALA A 37 0.58 9.69 -11.67
CA ALA A 37 1.08 11.04 -11.94
C ALA A 37 0.15 12.12 -11.35
N GLN A 38 -1.17 11.97 -11.49
CA GLN A 38 -2.15 12.86 -10.87
C GLN A 38 -2.02 12.88 -9.33
N VAL A 39 -1.93 11.70 -8.70
CA VAL A 39 -1.76 11.61 -7.24
C VAL A 39 -0.45 12.25 -6.79
N ARG A 40 0.66 12.06 -7.51
CA ARG A 40 1.93 12.71 -7.18
C ARG A 40 1.84 14.24 -7.28
N ALA A 41 1.15 14.77 -8.28
CA ALA A 41 0.93 16.20 -8.40
C ALA A 41 0.14 16.76 -7.19
N GLU A 42 -0.95 16.10 -6.80
CA GLU A 42 -1.75 16.46 -5.61
C GLU A 42 -0.91 16.40 -4.31
N VAL A 43 -0.02 15.40 -4.20
CA VAL A 43 0.89 15.27 -3.05
C VAL A 43 1.93 16.39 -3.06
N ALA A 44 2.52 16.73 -4.22
CA ALA A 44 3.50 17.81 -4.34
C ALA A 44 2.92 19.17 -3.89
N GLU A 45 1.67 19.47 -4.26
CA GLU A 45 0.97 20.68 -3.78
C GLU A 45 0.83 20.69 -2.25
N LYS A 46 0.42 19.57 -1.65
CA LYS A 46 0.31 19.43 -0.19
C LYS A 46 1.66 19.58 0.51
N VAL A 47 2.71 18.97 -0.06
CA VAL A 47 4.09 19.09 0.47
C VAL A 47 4.56 20.54 0.40
N SER A 48 4.31 21.24 -0.71
CA SER A 48 4.65 22.66 -0.86
C SER A 48 3.96 23.52 0.21
N ALA A 49 2.67 23.28 0.46
CA ALA A 49 1.90 23.99 1.49
C ALA A 49 2.42 23.73 2.91
N LEU A 50 2.93 22.51 3.21
CA LEU A 50 3.56 22.19 4.48
C LEU A 50 4.92 22.86 4.62
N LYS A 51 5.74 22.86 3.55
CA LYS A 51 7.04 23.55 3.53
C LYS A 51 6.91 25.05 3.78
N ALA A 52 5.88 25.68 3.23
CA ALA A 52 5.59 27.10 3.51
C ALA A 52 5.29 27.37 5.00
N LYS A 53 4.94 26.33 5.78
CA LYS A 53 4.74 26.38 7.24
C LYS A 53 5.97 25.89 8.02
N GLY A 54 7.12 25.68 7.37
CA GLY A 54 8.34 25.20 7.99
C GLY A 54 8.38 23.67 8.23
N ILE A 55 7.43 22.91 7.69
CA ILE A 55 7.36 21.45 7.87
C ILE A 55 7.77 20.76 6.55
N THR A 56 8.88 20.04 6.55
CA THR A 56 9.28 19.20 5.42
C THR A 56 8.90 17.75 5.73
N PRO A 57 7.86 17.18 5.10
CA PRO A 57 7.52 15.77 5.32
C PRO A 57 8.71 14.87 4.98
N CYS A 58 9.01 13.90 5.85
CA CYS A 58 10.14 13.00 5.73
C CYS A 58 9.68 11.55 5.87
N LEU A 59 10.09 10.70 4.94
CA LEU A 59 9.87 9.25 4.98
C LEU A 59 11.21 8.54 5.18
N ALA A 60 11.27 7.68 6.19
CA ALA A 60 12.36 6.73 6.37
C ALA A 60 11.97 5.39 5.74
N VAL A 61 12.78 4.91 4.78
CA VAL A 61 12.61 3.59 4.17
C VAL A 61 13.80 2.73 4.55
N ILE A 62 13.56 1.61 5.21
CA ILE A 62 14.61 0.67 5.62
C ILE A 62 14.58 -0.52 4.68
N LEU A 63 15.72 -0.82 4.06
CA LEU A 63 15.96 -2.00 3.25
C LEU A 63 17.05 -2.84 3.91
N VAL A 64 16.79 -4.12 4.10
CA VAL A 64 17.79 -5.09 4.61
C VAL A 64 18.10 -6.11 3.53
N GLY A 65 19.37 -6.21 3.15
CA GLY A 65 19.85 -7.11 2.09
C GLY A 65 19.65 -6.55 0.68
N GLU A 66 20.00 -7.38 -0.31
CA GLU A 66 20.16 -7.00 -1.72
C GLU A 66 19.09 -7.66 -2.63
N ASN A 67 17.90 -7.98 -2.11
CA ASN A 67 16.85 -8.56 -2.95
C ASN A 67 16.53 -7.60 -4.13
N PRO A 68 16.70 -8.02 -5.40
CA PRO A 68 16.60 -7.11 -6.55
C PRO A 68 15.22 -6.45 -6.69
N ALA A 69 14.16 -7.17 -6.33
CA ALA A 69 12.80 -6.60 -6.34
C ALA A 69 12.66 -5.51 -5.27
N SER A 70 13.15 -5.76 -4.05
CA SER A 70 13.11 -4.81 -2.95
C SER A 70 13.95 -3.55 -3.26
N VAL A 71 15.15 -3.72 -3.80
CA VAL A 71 16.01 -2.61 -4.27
C VAL A 71 15.29 -1.75 -5.31
N SER A 72 14.65 -2.39 -6.31
CA SER A 72 13.88 -1.69 -7.34
C SER A 72 12.71 -0.88 -6.74
N TYR A 73 11.97 -1.47 -5.78
CA TYR A 73 10.88 -0.79 -5.09
C TYR A 73 11.35 0.41 -4.26
N VAL A 74 12.43 0.26 -3.51
CA VAL A 74 13.00 1.36 -2.70
C VAL A 74 13.50 2.47 -3.61
N THR A 75 14.23 2.15 -4.69
CA THR A 75 14.66 3.14 -5.68
C THR A 75 13.49 3.89 -6.29
N GLY A 76 12.38 3.20 -6.59
CA GLY A 76 11.16 3.82 -7.09
C GLY A 76 10.54 4.79 -6.07
N LYS A 77 10.52 4.42 -4.78
CA LYS A 77 10.04 5.27 -3.68
C LYS A 77 10.89 6.52 -3.53
N GLN A 78 12.22 6.37 -3.54
CA GLN A 78 13.16 7.52 -3.44
C GLN A 78 12.95 8.52 -4.58
N LYS A 79 12.79 8.04 -5.81
CA LYS A 79 12.46 8.89 -6.96
C LYS A 79 11.14 9.63 -6.76
N ALA A 80 10.11 8.94 -6.27
CA ALA A 80 8.82 9.56 -6.01
C ALA A 80 8.88 10.59 -4.88
N LEU A 81 9.65 10.35 -3.81
CA LEU A 81 9.87 11.32 -2.73
C LEU A 81 10.53 12.60 -3.28
N ALA A 82 11.58 12.45 -4.09
CA ALA A 82 12.27 13.58 -4.72
C ALA A 82 11.32 14.37 -5.65
N GLU A 83 10.51 13.66 -6.47
CA GLU A 83 9.54 14.27 -7.38
C GLU A 83 8.51 15.15 -6.65
N VAL A 84 7.99 14.67 -5.51
CA VAL A 84 7.00 15.42 -4.73
C VAL A 84 7.62 16.39 -3.71
N GLY A 85 8.95 16.43 -3.58
CA GLY A 85 9.66 17.33 -2.71
C GLY A 85 9.66 16.94 -1.22
N MET A 86 9.41 15.67 -0.87
CA MET A 86 9.58 15.15 0.47
C MET A 86 11.06 14.88 0.79
N ALA A 87 11.41 14.92 2.07
CA ALA A 87 12.71 14.46 2.53
C ALA A 87 12.77 12.93 2.54
N ASP A 88 13.92 12.40 2.13
CA ASP A 88 14.24 10.97 2.13
C ASP A 88 15.26 10.65 3.23
N ARG A 89 14.92 9.73 4.12
CA ARG A 89 15.79 9.19 5.15
C ARG A 89 15.96 7.66 4.97
N SER A 90 16.11 7.20 3.72
CA SER A 90 16.30 5.79 3.43
C SER A 90 17.63 5.25 3.96
N VAL A 91 17.56 4.06 4.56
CA VAL A 91 18.73 3.34 5.11
C VAL A 91 18.78 1.97 4.45
N HIS A 92 19.93 1.63 3.88
CA HIS A 92 20.20 0.32 3.32
C HIS A 92 21.16 -0.43 4.24
N LEU A 93 20.69 -1.52 4.83
CA LEU A 93 21.43 -2.34 5.77
C LEU A 93 21.89 -3.64 5.09
N PRO A 94 23.05 -4.19 5.45
CA PRO A 94 23.52 -5.47 4.92
C PRO A 94 22.59 -6.62 5.33
N GLU A 95 22.59 -7.71 4.56
CA GLU A 95 21.79 -8.91 4.86
C GLU A 95 22.14 -9.56 6.20
N THR A 96 23.36 -9.31 6.69
CA THR A 96 23.86 -9.81 7.98
C THR A 96 23.36 -9.00 9.19
N THR A 97 22.64 -7.90 8.97
CA THR A 97 22.09 -7.07 10.05
C THR A 97 21.24 -7.91 11.00
N THR A 98 21.52 -7.79 12.29
CA THR A 98 20.75 -8.52 13.31
C THR A 98 19.39 -7.90 13.57
N GLU A 99 18.46 -8.69 14.12
CA GLU A 99 17.14 -8.19 14.55
C GLU A 99 17.29 -7.03 15.55
N GLU A 100 18.23 -7.14 16.49
CA GLU A 100 18.48 -6.13 17.51
C GLU A 100 18.94 -4.80 16.92
N GLU A 101 19.87 -4.83 15.97
CA GLU A 101 20.33 -3.63 15.25
C GLU A 101 19.19 -2.96 14.48
N LEU A 102 18.36 -3.73 13.81
CA LEU A 102 17.20 -3.21 13.09
C LEU A 102 16.16 -2.59 14.04
N LEU A 103 15.85 -3.25 15.15
CA LEU A 103 14.93 -2.75 16.17
C LEU A 103 15.47 -1.47 16.83
N HIS A 104 16.78 -1.38 17.06
CA HIS A 104 17.42 -0.17 17.58
C HIS A 104 17.26 1.00 16.61
N LEU A 105 17.56 0.81 15.33
CA LEU A 105 17.36 1.85 14.30
C LEU A 105 15.89 2.30 14.23
N ILE A 106 14.94 1.38 14.30
CA ILE A 106 13.51 1.74 14.32
C ILE A 106 13.19 2.59 15.56
N GLY A 107 13.75 2.27 16.72
CA GLY A 107 13.61 3.04 17.94
C GLY A 107 14.12 4.48 17.79
N GLU A 108 15.28 4.66 17.17
CA GLU A 108 15.84 5.98 16.86
C GLU A 108 14.93 6.79 15.91
N LEU A 109 14.43 6.15 14.84
CA LEU A 109 13.54 6.78 13.88
C LEU A 109 12.15 7.12 14.49
N ASN A 110 11.66 6.29 15.41
CA ASN A 110 10.46 6.59 16.18
C ASN A 110 10.64 7.87 17.04
N ALA A 111 11.80 8.01 17.67
CA ALA A 111 12.11 9.16 18.54
C ALA A 111 12.42 10.43 17.75
N ASP A 112 12.83 10.33 16.48
CA ASP A 112 13.20 11.48 15.65
C ASP A 112 11.94 12.22 15.16
N SER A 113 11.71 13.42 15.68
CA SER A 113 10.57 14.27 15.32
C SER A 113 10.62 14.79 13.87
N SER A 114 11.79 14.73 13.21
CA SER A 114 11.94 15.09 11.79
C SER A 114 11.49 13.98 10.85
N VAL A 115 11.35 12.74 11.35
CA VAL A 115 10.84 11.57 10.59
C VAL A 115 9.33 11.44 10.83
N HIS A 116 8.55 11.57 9.76
CA HIS A 116 7.09 11.56 9.81
C HIS A 116 6.45 10.24 9.43
N GLY A 117 7.20 9.37 8.78
CA GLY A 117 6.77 8.03 8.41
C GLY A 117 7.95 7.06 8.35
N ILE A 118 7.71 5.81 8.70
CA ILE A 118 8.69 4.72 8.66
C ILE A 118 8.09 3.58 7.85
N LEU A 119 8.89 3.02 6.96
CA LEU A 119 8.58 1.87 6.14
C LEU A 119 9.74 0.89 6.16
N VAL A 120 9.48 -0.33 6.56
CA VAL A 120 10.46 -1.44 6.44
C VAL A 120 10.09 -2.27 5.22
N GLN A 121 10.99 -2.31 4.24
CA GLN A 121 10.73 -3.03 2.99
C GLN A 121 10.77 -4.54 3.19
N LEU A 122 9.63 -5.20 3.01
CA LEU A 122 9.51 -6.65 3.04
C LEU A 122 9.87 -7.27 1.67
N PRO A 123 10.31 -8.56 1.64
CA PRO A 123 10.55 -9.43 2.79
C PRO A 123 11.88 -9.12 3.50
N LEU A 124 11.96 -9.46 4.79
CA LEU A 124 13.18 -9.43 5.58
C LEU A 124 13.98 -10.72 5.45
N PRO A 125 15.31 -10.72 5.78
CA PRO A 125 16.09 -11.94 5.94
C PRO A 125 15.46 -12.89 6.97
N LYS A 126 15.59 -14.21 6.76
CA LYS A 126 14.89 -15.25 7.55
C LYS A 126 15.22 -15.26 9.06
N HIS A 127 16.34 -14.67 9.46
CA HIS A 127 16.75 -14.61 10.86
C HIS A 127 16.13 -13.42 11.63
N ILE A 128 15.38 -12.57 10.94
CA ILE A 128 14.67 -11.43 11.53
C ILE A 128 13.17 -11.73 11.55
N ASP A 129 12.55 -11.54 12.69
CA ASP A 129 11.10 -11.72 12.87
C ASP A 129 10.36 -10.48 12.33
N GLU A 130 9.69 -10.65 11.18
CA GLU A 130 8.93 -9.57 10.53
C GLU A 130 7.83 -9.01 11.46
N GLU A 131 7.18 -9.84 12.27
CA GLU A 131 6.12 -9.41 13.19
C GLU A 131 6.66 -8.49 14.27
N LYS A 132 7.78 -8.85 14.89
CA LYS A 132 8.44 -7.98 15.88
C LYS A 132 8.85 -6.65 15.29
N VAL A 133 9.40 -6.66 14.07
CA VAL A 133 9.83 -5.44 13.37
C VAL A 133 8.64 -4.53 13.08
N LEU A 134 7.52 -5.08 12.59
CA LEU A 134 6.31 -4.30 12.31
C LEU A 134 5.69 -3.72 13.60
N LEU A 135 5.73 -4.48 14.70
CA LEU A 135 5.26 -4.02 16.02
C LEU A 135 6.15 -2.95 16.66
N ALA A 136 7.41 -2.88 16.29
CA ALA A 136 8.34 -1.87 16.81
C ALA A 136 8.14 -0.48 16.20
N ILE A 137 7.49 -0.37 15.05
CA ILE A 137 7.19 0.92 14.42
C ILE A 137 6.08 1.62 15.21
N ASP A 138 6.27 2.90 15.54
CA ASP A 138 5.22 3.70 16.15
C ASP A 138 3.98 3.74 15.22
N PRO A 139 2.78 3.37 15.71
CA PRO A 139 1.56 3.38 14.89
C PRO A 139 1.27 4.72 14.19
N SER A 140 1.73 5.83 14.76
CA SER A 140 1.59 7.16 14.16
C SER A 140 2.58 7.41 13.01
N LYS A 141 3.60 6.56 12.85
CA LYS A 141 4.60 6.61 11.77
C LYS A 141 4.53 5.40 10.84
N ASP A 142 3.68 4.39 11.12
CA ASP A 142 3.47 3.20 10.31
C ASP A 142 2.71 3.55 9.02
N VAL A 143 3.42 4.01 8.00
CA VAL A 143 2.80 4.45 6.74
C VAL A 143 2.29 3.30 5.87
N ASP A 144 2.70 2.07 6.13
CA ASP A 144 2.17 0.88 5.45
C ASP A 144 0.85 0.39 6.07
N GLY A 145 0.49 0.86 7.28
CA GLY A 145 -0.74 0.51 7.96
C GLY A 145 -0.82 -0.96 8.39
N PHE A 146 0.32 -1.59 8.68
CA PHE A 146 0.40 -3.01 9.08
C PHE A 146 0.40 -3.21 10.58
N HIS A 147 0.69 -2.16 11.35
CA HIS A 147 0.64 -2.23 12.81
C HIS A 147 -0.78 -2.55 13.29
N PRO A 148 -0.98 -3.46 14.27
CA PRO A 148 -2.30 -3.89 14.75
C PRO A 148 -3.22 -2.73 15.16
N VAL A 149 -2.68 -1.63 15.67
CA VAL A 149 -3.46 -0.41 15.99
C VAL A 149 -4.09 0.18 14.73
N ASN A 150 -3.32 0.31 13.62
CA ASN A 150 -3.84 0.81 12.36
C ASN A 150 -4.82 -0.17 11.73
N VAL A 151 -4.52 -1.47 11.78
CA VAL A 151 -5.44 -2.52 11.32
C VAL A 151 -6.74 -2.51 12.12
N GLY A 152 -6.68 -2.40 13.44
CA GLY A 152 -7.86 -2.27 14.30
C GLY A 152 -8.69 -1.03 13.97
N ASN A 153 -8.04 0.12 13.79
CA ASN A 153 -8.70 1.36 13.40
C ASN A 153 -9.33 1.25 12.00
N LEU A 154 -8.67 0.57 11.05
CA LEU A 154 -9.24 0.27 9.74
C LEU A 154 -10.53 -0.54 9.86
N VAL A 155 -10.55 -1.59 10.68
CA VAL A 155 -11.72 -2.47 10.89
C VAL A 155 -12.90 -1.69 11.45
N ILE A 156 -12.68 -0.84 12.45
CA ILE A 156 -13.76 -0.08 13.12
C ILE A 156 -14.07 1.27 12.45
N GLY A 157 -13.48 1.56 11.29
CA GLY A 157 -13.74 2.78 10.52
C GLY A 157 -13.17 4.05 11.12
N LYS A 158 -12.18 3.97 12.01
CA LYS A 158 -11.45 5.13 12.53
C LYS A 158 -10.35 5.58 11.57
N LYS A 159 -9.84 6.79 11.79
CA LYS A 159 -8.68 7.31 11.06
C LYS A 159 -7.45 6.43 11.34
N ALA A 160 -6.81 5.94 10.29
CA ALA A 160 -5.61 5.12 10.35
C ALA A 160 -4.77 5.31 9.09
N TYR A 161 -3.51 4.94 9.15
CA TYR A 161 -2.78 4.65 7.93
C TYR A 161 -3.37 3.40 7.28
N LEU A 162 -3.55 3.46 5.97
CA LEU A 162 -4.16 2.37 5.20
C LEU A 162 -3.08 1.64 4.42
N PRO A 163 -3.15 0.30 4.35
CA PRO A 163 -2.21 -0.45 3.51
C PRO A 163 -2.18 0.11 2.08
N CYS A 164 -0.97 0.43 1.59
CA CYS A 164 -0.78 1.20 0.36
C CYS A 164 -1.41 0.55 -0.87
N THR A 165 -1.23 -0.76 -1.08
CA THR A 165 -1.81 -1.47 -2.22
C THR A 165 -3.34 -1.51 -2.16
N PRO A 166 -4.00 -1.91 -1.06
CA PRO A 166 -5.45 -1.82 -0.90
C PRO A 166 -6.01 -0.41 -1.13
N HIS A 167 -5.37 0.61 -0.55
CA HIS A 167 -5.79 2.00 -0.73
C HIS A 167 -5.63 2.45 -2.19
N GLY A 168 -4.52 2.10 -2.82
CA GLY A 168 -4.29 2.38 -4.24
C GLY A 168 -5.36 1.79 -5.17
N ILE A 169 -5.91 0.61 -4.83
CA ILE A 169 -7.04 0.03 -5.56
C ILE A 169 -8.27 0.90 -5.46
N ILE A 170 -8.60 1.38 -4.26
CA ILE A 170 -9.76 2.26 -4.07
C ILE A 170 -9.57 3.54 -4.86
N VAL A 171 -8.38 4.15 -4.80
CA VAL A 171 -8.05 5.36 -5.58
C VAL A 171 -8.19 5.13 -7.08
N LEU A 172 -7.74 3.98 -7.60
CA LEU A 172 -7.89 3.63 -9.02
C LEU A 172 -9.37 3.50 -9.42
N LEU A 173 -10.20 2.88 -8.59
CA LEU A 173 -11.64 2.76 -8.83
C LEU A 173 -12.32 4.13 -8.84
N GLU A 174 -12.00 4.99 -7.88
CA GLU A 174 -12.53 6.34 -7.76
C GLU A 174 -12.14 7.23 -8.95
N LYS A 175 -10.85 7.27 -9.30
CA LYS A 175 -10.33 8.06 -10.43
C LYS A 175 -10.87 7.55 -11.77
N ALA A 176 -11.19 6.27 -11.89
CA ALA A 176 -11.85 5.71 -13.06
C ALA A 176 -13.38 5.95 -13.08
N GLY A 177 -13.95 6.63 -12.09
CA GLY A 177 -15.39 6.90 -12.01
C GLY A 177 -16.25 5.65 -11.75
N ILE A 178 -15.65 4.57 -11.24
CA ILE A 178 -16.36 3.31 -11.00
C ILE A 178 -17.20 3.45 -9.74
N GLN A 179 -18.52 3.38 -9.91
CA GLN A 179 -19.47 3.39 -8.80
C GLN A 179 -19.44 2.05 -8.07
N THR A 180 -18.97 2.05 -6.84
CA THR A 180 -18.82 0.85 -5.99
C THR A 180 -20.05 0.59 -5.13
N SER A 181 -20.80 1.63 -4.77
CA SER A 181 -21.97 1.54 -3.89
C SER A 181 -23.02 0.57 -4.44
N GLY A 182 -23.44 -0.37 -3.59
CA GLY A 182 -24.43 -1.40 -3.94
C GLY A 182 -23.91 -2.50 -4.87
N LYS A 183 -22.61 -2.50 -5.21
CA LYS A 183 -21.99 -3.55 -6.03
C LYS A 183 -21.59 -4.73 -5.16
N HIS A 184 -21.45 -5.89 -5.82
CA HIS A 184 -20.87 -7.08 -5.21
C HIS A 184 -19.42 -7.23 -5.68
N ALA A 185 -18.49 -7.16 -4.76
CA ALA A 185 -17.06 -7.36 -5.01
C ALA A 185 -16.65 -8.77 -4.56
N VAL A 186 -15.90 -9.47 -5.40
CA VAL A 186 -15.26 -10.74 -5.05
C VAL A 186 -13.77 -10.53 -4.96
N VAL A 187 -13.22 -10.76 -3.77
CA VAL A 187 -11.77 -10.63 -3.49
C VAL A 187 -11.17 -12.03 -3.39
N ILE A 188 -10.21 -12.34 -4.26
CA ILE A 188 -9.52 -13.63 -4.26
C ILE A 188 -8.15 -13.47 -3.61
N GLY A 189 -8.00 -14.00 -2.40
CA GLY A 189 -6.82 -13.89 -1.55
C GLY A 189 -7.14 -13.25 -0.20
N ARG A 190 -6.51 -13.76 0.87
CA ARG A 190 -6.75 -13.32 2.26
C ARG A 190 -5.47 -12.93 3.00
N SER A 191 -4.49 -12.37 2.29
CA SER A 191 -3.28 -11.87 2.93
C SER A 191 -3.60 -10.70 3.87
N ASN A 192 -2.80 -10.54 4.93
CA ASN A 192 -2.94 -9.43 5.87
C ASN A 192 -2.59 -8.08 5.22
N ILE A 193 -1.76 -8.11 4.17
CA ILE A 193 -1.25 -6.89 3.51
C ILE A 193 -2.11 -6.42 2.33
N VAL A 194 -2.93 -7.30 1.72
CA VAL A 194 -3.77 -6.94 0.56
C VAL A 194 -5.21 -7.44 0.68
N GLY A 195 -5.44 -8.76 0.70
CA GLY A 195 -6.78 -9.33 0.55
C GLY A 195 -7.76 -8.93 1.65
N LYS A 196 -7.37 -9.07 2.91
CA LYS A 196 -8.20 -8.64 4.05
C LYS A 196 -8.40 -7.10 4.04
N PRO A 197 -7.36 -6.26 3.94
CA PRO A 197 -7.56 -4.82 3.95
C PRO A 197 -8.40 -4.29 2.79
N VAL A 198 -8.24 -4.80 1.56
CA VAL A 198 -9.07 -4.35 0.43
C VAL A 198 -10.54 -4.73 0.62
N SER A 199 -10.79 -5.92 1.21
CA SER A 199 -12.16 -6.35 1.53
C SER A 199 -12.81 -5.40 2.54
N LEU A 200 -12.07 -5.00 3.57
CA LEU A 200 -12.53 -4.03 4.56
C LEU A 200 -12.78 -2.65 3.94
N LEU A 201 -11.86 -2.17 3.10
CA LEU A 201 -12.01 -0.88 2.43
C LEU A 201 -13.22 -0.86 1.49
N LEU A 202 -13.47 -1.94 0.73
CA LEU A 202 -14.64 -2.06 -0.15
C LEU A 202 -15.97 -2.15 0.62
N ALA A 203 -15.95 -2.71 1.84
CA ALA A 203 -17.14 -2.84 2.68
C ALA A 203 -17.44 -1.58 3.52
N ARG A 204 -16.57 -0.58 3.54
CA ARG A 204 -16.81 0.68 4.25
C ARG A 204 -18.03 1.42 3.71
N LYS A 205 -18.60 2.33 4.55
CA LYS A 205 -19.78 3.15 4.16
C LYS A 205 -19.53 3.99 2.91
N GLU A 206 -18.31 4.46 2.73
CA GLU A 206 -17.89 5.33 1.60
C GLU A 206 -17.91 4.56 0.27
N THR A 207 -17.42 3.34 0.27
CA THR A 207 -17.37 2.46 -0.92
C THR A 207 -18.60 1.59 -1.06
N ASN A 208 -19.20 1.16 0.07
CA ASN A 208 -20.50 0.54 0.21
C ASN A 208 -20.74 -0.69 -0.67
N CYS A 209 -19.72 -1.55 -0.82
CA CYS A 209 -19.83 -2.83 -1.51
C CYS A 209 -20.35 -3.94 -0.58
N THR A 210 -21.04 -4.93 -1.15
CA THR A 210 -21.11 -6.28 -0.58
C THR A 210 -19.84 -7.02 -0.99
N VAL A 211 -19.12 -7.65 -0.05
CA VAL A 211 -17.82 -8.28 -0.34
C VAL A 211 -17.86 -9.76 -0.02
N THR A 212 -17.44 -10.58 -0.98
CA THR A 212 -17.12 -12.00 -0.79
C THR A 212 -15.60 -12.17 -0.82
N LEU A 213 -15.04 -12.68 0.27
CA LEU A 213 -13.59 -12.98 0.37
C LEU A 213 -13.37 -14.47 0.10
N CYS A 214 -12.72 -14.79 -1.01
CA CYS A 214 -12.35 -16.13 -1.43
C CYS A 214 -10.86 -16.39 -1.18
N HIS A 215 -10.50 -17.66 -0.96
CA HIS A 215 -9.11 -18.06 -0.73
C HIS A 215 -8.90 -19.52 -1.12
N THR A 216 -7.70 -20.06 -0.93
CA THR A 216 -7.32 -21.44 -1.29
C THR A 216 -8.20 -22.54 -0.68
N GLY A 217 -8.91 -22.26 0.42
CA GLY A 217 -9.89 -23.17 1.01
C GLY A 217 -11.33 -22.99 0.50
N THR A 218 -11.57 -22.03 -0.40
CA THR A 218 -12.91 -21.81 -0.95
C THR A 218 -13.22 -22.87 -2.00
N LYS A 219 -14.36 -23.53 -1.84
CA LYS A 219 -14.86 -24.49 -2.84
C LYS A 219 -15.70 -23.75 -3.89
N ASN A 220 -15.57 -24.11 -5.15
CA ASN A 220 -16.35 -23.56 -6.28
C ASN A 220 -16.21 -22.02 -6.42
N ILE A 221 -14.97 -21.57 -6.62
CA ILE A 221 -14.65 -20.16 -6.93
C ILE A 221 -15.09 -19.84 -8.36
#